data_76f3092a98250ebc8f2df429108527b2
#
_entry.id   76f3092a98250ebc8f2df429108527b2
#
_cell.length_a   1.000
_cell.length_b   1.000
_cell.length_c   1.000
_cell.angle_alpha   90.00
_cell.angle_beta   90.00
_cell.angle_gamma   90.00
#
_symmetry.space_group_name_H-M   'P 1'
#
loop_
_entity.id
_entity.type
_entity.pdbx_description
1 polymer ?
#
loop_
_entity_poly.entity_id
_entity_poly.type
_entity_poly.pdbx_seq_one_letter_code
_entity_poly.pdbx_strand_id
1 'polypeptide(L)'
;MGEKTYRLKTIKTWLVDKIILATGIACVISVNANAADSFVTTQKSSTTMVLYESASPISILVNGSIDKGIQRAVHDLQSDFNKVTGIKPPITDQINNSPARTIIVGTIGTNSFIDELVKNKKLNGLELKGKNEKYLIQTVSNPYPGIDEALVIAGSDKRGTIYGIYELSKQIGVSPWYYWADVPVVKRANIYIQRGTYTDGEPAVKYRGIFLNDEAPALSGWSRATFGGFNSKFYEKVFELLLRLKANYMWPAMWGNAFYDDDPANGPLANEMGIIMGTSHHEPMAMAQQDWHRFAKRNQLSNLWDYNKNSNVLKQSWKFGIERSKNWEKVVTVGMRGDGDEAMSEGTNIGLLEKIVNDQRKIIADVTGQKADKTPQVWALYKEVQDYYDHGMRVPDDVTLLFCDDNWGNV
;
A
#
# COMPACT_ATOMS: atom_id res chain seq x y z
N MET A 1 36.30 38.16 60.76
CA MET A 1 35.46 38.94 59.83
C MET A 1 36.30 39.12 58.60
N GLY A 2 36.03 38.40 57.52
CA GLY A 2 36.75 38.44 56.26
C GLY A 2 35.84 37.96 55.14
N GLU A 3 35.30 38.89 54.38
CA GLU A 3 34.44 38.68 53.24
C GLU A 3 35.18 37.90 52.09
N LYS A 4 34.61 36.83 51.61
CA LYS A 4 35.02 36.20 50.36
C LYS A 4 34.04 36.61 49.28
N THR A 5 34.45 37.58 48.46
CA THR A 5 33.81 37.92 47.19
C THR A 5 34.24 36.90 46.14
N TYR A 6 33.33 36.02 45.68
CA TYR A 6 33.55 35.13 44.56
C TYR A 6 33.20 35.83 43.24
N ARG A 7 34.14 35.76 42.29
CA ARG A 7 34.06 36.32 40.93
C ARG A 7 33.03 35.54 40.10
N LEU A 8 31.92 36.16 39.80
CA LEU A 8 30.91 35.74 38.83
C LEU A 8 31.10 36.47 37.50
N LYS A 9 32.21 36.26 36.81
CA LYS A 9 32.43 36.96 35.54
C LYS A 9 32.97 36.11 34.35
N THR A 10 33.13 34.80 34.51
CA THR A 10 33.76 34.00 33.42
C THR A 10 32.87 32.91 32.85
N ILE A 11 31.62 32.75 33.29
CA ILE A 11 30.72 31.69 32.80
C ILE A 11 29.73 32.22 31.75
N LYS A 12 29.48 33.53 31.68
CA LYS A 12 28.49 34.09 30.77
C LYS A 12 28.94 34.14 29.29
N THR A 13 30.20 34.33 29.02
CA THR A 13 30.72 34.43 27.62
C THR A 13 30.83 33.04 26.93
N TRP A 14 31.20 32.02 27.67
CA TRP A 14 31.38 30.68 27.10
C TRP A 14 30.07 29.96 26.73
N LEU A 15 28.96 30.25 27.41
CA LEU A 15 27.64 29.71 27.10
C LEU A 15 26.98 30.40 25.89
N VAL A 16 27.22 31.72 25.73
CA VAL A 16 26.64 32.49 24.62
C VAL A 16 27.27 32.09 23.29
N ASP A 17 28.59 31.89 23.25
CA ASP A 17 29.29 31.48 22.03
C ASP A 17 28.94 30.05 21.59
N LYS A 18 28.63 29.14 22.52
CA LYS A 18 28.20 27.77 22.17
C LYS A 18 26.72 27.69 21.77
N ILE A 19 25.87 28.56 22.31
CA ILE A 19 24.46 28.64 21.87
C ILE A 19 24.36 29.25 20.47
N ILE A 20 25.18 30.24 20.14
CA ILE A 20 25.22 30.82 18.78
C ILE A 20 25.79 29.83 17.76
N LEU A 21 26.76 29.01 18.14
CA LEU A 21 27.30 27.96 17.27
C LEU A 21 26.33 26.80 17.07
N ALA A 22 25.56 26.44 18.10
CA ALA A 22 24.53 25.38 18.00
C ALA A 22 23.29 25.83 17.20
N THR A 23 22.89 27.11 17.29
CA THR A 23 21.81 27.67 16.48
C THR A 23 22.25 27.95 15.04
N GLY A 24 23.51 28.29 14.79
CA GLY A 24 24.06 28.47 13.45
C GLY A 24 24.19 27.15 12.65
N ILE A 25 24.45 26.02 13.33
CA ILE A 25 24.53 24.69 12.70
C ILE A 25 23.13 24.09 12.49
N ALA A 26 22.15 24.41 13.33
CA ALA A 26 20.77 23.96 13.15
C ALA A 26 20.05 24.64 11.98
N CYS A 27 20.52 25.80 11.51
CA CYS A 27 19.94 26.51 10.36
C CYS A 27 20.52 26.10 8.98
N VAL A 28 21.45 25.16 8.90
CA VAL A 28 22.10 24.77 7.62
C VAL A 28 21.76 23.32 7.21
N ILE A 29 20.97 22.58 8.01
CA ILE A 29 20.30 21.39 7.53
C ILE A 29 18.92 21.81 7.01
N SER A 30 18.87 22.65 6.00
CA SER A 30 17.78 22.61 5.03
C SER A 30 17.92 21.26 4.34
N VAL A 31 17.18 20.26 4.83
CA VAL A 31 16.84 19.10 4.04
C VAL A 31 16.16 19.67 2.79
N ASN A 32 16.89 19.80 1.70
CA ASN A 32 16.28 19.88 0.40
C ASN A 32 15.54 18.55 0.22
N ALA A 33 14.34 18.44 0.75
CA ALA A 33 13.35 17.55 0.21
C ALA A 33 13.18 18.04 -1.24
N ASN A 34 13.92 17.47 -2.17
CA ASN A 34 13.59 17.58 -3.56
C ASN A 34 12.18 17.04 -3.70
N ALA A 35 11.20 17.94 -3.70
CA ALA A 35 9.91 17.62 -4.27
C ALA A 35 10.24 17.08 -5.66
N ALA A 36 9.85 15.85 -5.95
CA ALA A 36 10.04 15.27 -7.28
C ALA A 36 9.59 16.32 -8.29
N ASP A 37 10.47 16.72 -9.18
CA ASP A 37 10.23 17.84 -10.10
C ASP A 37 8.91 17.59 -10.82
N SER A 38 7.96 18.53 -10.69
CA SER A 38 6.66 18.41 -11.33
C SER A 38 6.87 18.40 -12.85
N PHE A 39 6.54 17.28 -13.48
CA PHE A 39 6.57 17.18 -14.95
C PHE A 39 5.33 17.79 -15.61
N VAL A 40 4.30 18.13 -14.82
CA VAL A 40 3.10 18.81 -15.28
C VAL A 40 3.20 20.30 -15.05
N THR A 41 2.91 21.09 -16.08
CA THR A 41 2.94 22.56 -16.03
C THR A 41 1.70 23.14 -16.71
N THR A 42 1.36 24.38 -16.38
CA THR A 42 0.32 25.19 -17.05
C THR A 42 0.90 26.12 -18.12
N GLN A 43 2.23 26.15 -18.25
CA GLN A 43 2.92 27.01 -19.23
C GLN A 43 3.36 26.22 -20.44
N LYS A 44 2.94 26.69 -21.64
CA LYS A 44 3.35 26.12 -22.92
C LYS A 44 4.77 26.61 -23.28
N SER A 45 5.59 25.71 -23.76
CA SER A 45 6.94 26.02 -24.27
C SER A 45 7.35 25.07 -25.40
N SER A 46 8.49 25.28 -26.03
CA SER A 46 9.05 24.37 -27.04
C SER A 46 9.47 23.01 -26.45
N THR A 47 9.70 22.95 -25.13
CA THR A 47 10.11 21.74 -24.41
C THR A 47 8.92 20.95 -23.82
N THR A 48 7.68 21.45 -24.01
CA THR A 48 6.49 20.77 -23.47
C THR A 48 5.70 20.06 -24.56
N MET A 49 5.09 18.94 -24.20
CA MET A 49 4.01 18.28 -24.92
C MET A 49 2.67 18.85 -24.44
N VAL A 50 1.74 19.11 -25.34
CA VAL A 50 0.36 19.47 -24.97
C VAL A 50 -0.37 18.20 -24.60
N LEU A 51 -0.75 18.04 -23.33
CA LEU A 51 -1.62 16.97 -22.91
C LEU A 51 -3.10 17.36 -23.08
N TYR A 52 -3.45 18.59 -22.65
CA TYR A 52 -4.79 19.13 -22.76
C TYR A 52 -4.75 20.66 -22.98
N GLU A 53 -5.50 21.12 -23.95
CA GLU A 53 -5.90 22.53 -24.15
C GLU A 53 -7.40 22.56 -24.43
N SER A 54 -8.08 23.66 -24.15
CA SER A 54 -9.51 23.85 -24.46
C SER A 54 -9.83 23.41 -25.89
N ALA A 55 -10.84 22.52 -26.02
CA ALA A 55 -11.30 21.93 -27.28
C ALA A 55 -10.34 20.97 -27.99
N SER A 56 -9.18 20.63 -27.40
CA SER A 56 -8.30 19.59 -27.97
C SER A 56 -8.76 18.20 -27.55
N PRO A 57 -9.05 17.28 -28.48
CA PRO A 57 -9.41 15.93 -28.13
C PRO A 57 -8.21 15.19 -27.48
N ILE A 58 -8.51 14.42 -26.43
CA ILE A 58 -7.58 13.51 -25.76
C ILE A 58 -8.28 12.20 -25.49
N SER A 59 -7.56 11.07 -25.57
CA SER A 59 -8.05 9.74 -25.20
C SER A 59 -7.07 9.01 -24.30
N ILE A 60 -7.57 7.95 -23.67
CA ILE A 60 -6.75 6.97 -22.94
C ILE A 60 -6.78 5.67 -23.74
N LEU A 61 -5.65 5.29 -24.29
CA LEU A 61 -5.48 4.06 -25.07
C LEU A 61 -4.98 2.94 -24.15
N VAL A 62 -5.77 1.88 -24.04
CA VAL A 62 -5.45 0.69 -23.26
C VAL A 62 -5.78 -0.58 -24.05
N ASN A 63 -5.10 -1.69 -23.77
CA ASN A 63 -5.46 -2.97 -24.39
C ASN A 63 -6.79 -3.47 -23.81
N GLY A 64 -7.67 -4.04 -24.63
CA GLY A 64 -8.98 -4.56 -24.21
C GLY A 64 -8.91 -5.71 -23.20
N SER A 65 -7.77 -6.41 -23.07
CA SER A 65 -7.54 -7.49 -22.10
C SER A 65 -6.75 -7.04 -20.86
N ILE A 66 -6.82 -5.77 -20.50
CA ILE A 66 -6.08 -5.21 -19.36
C ILE A 66 -6.56 -5.81 -18.02
N ASP A 67 -5.62 -5.95 -17.05
CA ASP A 67 -5.93 -6.38 -15.68
C ASP A 67 -7.01 -5.49 -15.04
N LYS A 68 -7.96 -6.10 -14.31
CA LYS A 68 -9.11 -5.38 -13.72
C LYS A 68 -8.70 -4.27 -12.73
N GLY A 69 -7.63 -4.48 -11.95
CA GLY A 69 -7.12 -3.45 -11.05
C GLY A 69 -6.55 -2.24 -11.81
N ILE A 70 -5.85 -2.49 -12.91
CA ILE A 70 -5.39 -1.42 -13.81
C ILE A 70 -6.58 -0.74 -14.48
N GLN A 71 -7.59 -1.50 -14.91
CA GLN A 71 -8.81 -0.94 -15.51
C GLN A 71 -9.51 0.03 -14.55
N ARG A 72 -9.61 -0.32 -13.25
CA ARG A 72 -10.13 0.59 -12.20
C ARG A 72 -9.31 1.89 -12.15
N ALA A 73 -7.99 1.78 -12.04
CA ALA A 73 -7.12 2.95 -11.99
C ALA A 73 -7.24 3.84 -13.25
N VAL A 74 -7.45 3.25 -14.43
CA VAL A 74 -7.71 3.98 -15.69
C VAL A 74 -9.05 4.72 -15.62
N HIS A 75 -10.09 4.13 -15.06
CA HIS A 75 -11.36 4.82 -14.83
C HIS A 75 -11.23 5.94 -13.79
N ASP A 76 -10.41 5.75 -12.77
CA ASP A 76 -10.10 6.80 -11.80
C ASP A 76 -9.36 7.96 -12.48
N LEU A 77 -8.35 7.68 -13.33
CA LEU A 77 -7.67 8.71 -14.12
C LEU A 77 -8.65 9.48 -15.02
N GLN A 78 -9.55 8.78 -15.69
CA GLN A 78 -10.61 9.41 -16.51
C GLN A 78 -11.48 10.33 -15.67
N SER A 79 -11.89 9.88 -14.47
CA SER A 79 -12.67 10.68 -13.52
C SER A 79 -11.88 11.88 -12.99
N ASP A 80 -10.61 11.67 -12.66
CA ASP A 80 -9.71 12.70 -12.15
C ASP A 80 -9.47 13.78 -13.22
N PHE A 81 -9.26 13.37 -14.45
CA PHE A 81 -9.14 14.28 -15.58
C PHE A 81 -10.40 15.14 -15.75
N ASN A 82 -11.57 14.53 -15.62
CA ASN A 82 -12.85 15.26 -15.64
C ASN A 82 -12.99 16.23 -14.45
N LYS A 83 -12.58 15.82 -13.25
CA LYS A 83 -12.57 16.70 -12.08
C LYS A 83 -11.67 17.92 -12.29
N VAL A 84 -10.52 17.76 -12.96
CA VAL A 84 -9.54 18.83 -13.21
C VAL A 84 -9.97 19.75 -14.34
N THR A 85 -10.41 19.21 -15.48
CA THR A 85 -10.60 19.94 -16.74
C THR A 85 -12.06 20.16 -17.11
N GLY A 86 -12.98 19.38 -16.55
CA GLY A 86 -14.39 19.32 -16.99
C GLY A 86 -14.61 18.39 -18.21
N ILE A 87 -13.54 17.78 -18.75
CA ILE A 87 -13.61 16.88 -19.90
C ILE A 87 -13.33 15.44 -19.46
N LYS A 88 -14.17 14.53 -19.87
CA LYS A 88 -14.02 13.09 -19.64
C LYS A 88 -13.38 12.44 -20.88
N PRO A 89 -12.05 12.15 -20.89
CA PRO A 89 -11.40 11.54 -22.04
C PRO A 89 -11.97 10.16 -22.31
N PRO A 90 -12.30 9.79 -23.57
CA PRO A 90 -12.72 8.42 -23.89
C PRO A 90 -11.59 7.43 -23.63
N ILE A 91 -11.96 6.23 -23.15
CA ILE A 91 -11.07 5.07 -23.06
C ILE A 91 -11.31 4.24 -24.32
N THR A 92 -10.25 3.87 -25.02
CA THR A 92 -10.31 3.08 -26.26
C THR A 92 -9.23 2.01 -26.28
N ASP A 93 -9.47 0.93 -27.00
CA ASP A 93 -8.49 -0.12 -27.32
C ASP A 93 -8.06 -0.09 -28.80
N GLN A 94 -8.52 0.93 -29.55
CA GLN A 94 -8.25 1.09 -30.97
C GLN A 94 -7.36 2.31 -31.23
N ILE A 95 -6.19 2.07 -31.84
CA ILE A 95 -5.28 3.15 -32.26
C ILE A 95 -5.99 4.13 -33.21
N ASN A 96 -6.75 3.62 -34.18
CA ASN A 96 -7.44 4.43 -35.17
C ASN A 96 -8.53 5.35 -34.60
N ASN A 97 -8.99 5.08 -33.38
CA ASN A 97 -9.94 5.91 -32.64
C ASN A 97 -9.26 6.89 -31.68
N SER A 98 -7.93 6.90 -31.68
CA SER A 98 -7.14 7.77 -30.83
C SER A 98 -6.86 9.11 -31.55
N PRO A 99 -7.02 10.24 -30.88
CA PRO A 99 -6.64 11.53 -31.44
C PRO A 99 -5.11 11.68 -31.53
N ALA A 100 -4.64 12.71 -32.17
CA ALA A 100 -3.23 13.02 -32.34
C ALA A 100 -2.43 13.11 -31.01
N ARG A 101 -3.13 13.28 -29.88
CA ARG A 101 -2.60 13.30 -28.52
C ARG A 101 -3.34 12.28 -27.67
N THR A 102 -2.58 11.39 -27.03
CA THR A 102 -3.16 10.21 -26.35
C THR A 102 -2.32 9.87 -25.11
N ILE A 103 -2.99 9.39 -24.06
CA ILE A 103 -2.34 8.72 -22.93
C ILE A 103 -2.35 7.22 -23.23
N ILE A 104 -1.20 6.57 -23.27
CA ILE A 104 -1.08 5.12 -23.50
C ILE A 104 -0.73 4.47 -22.17
N VAL A 105 -1.51 3.46 -21.75
CA VAL A 105 -1.33 2.81 -20.45
C VAL A 105 -1.16 1.31 -20.62
N GLY A 106 -0.18 0.72 -19.93
CA GLY A 106 -0.03 -0.74 -19.90
C GLY A 106 1.16 -1.24 -19.08
N THR A 107 1.24 -2.56 -18.99
CA THR A 107 2.30 -3.29 -18.29
C THR A 107 3.19 -4.00 -19.30
N ILE A 108 4.51 -3.91 -19.15
CA ILE A 108 5.46 -4.61 -20.02
C ILE A 108 5.24 -6.13 -19.97
N GLY A 109 5.33 -6.79 -21.12
CA GLY A 109 5.18 -8.24 -21.23
C GLY A 109 3.74 -8.75 -21.23
N THR A 110 2.75 -7.87 -20.96
CA THR A 110 1.32 -8.24 -20.97
C THR A 110 0.45 -7.28 -21.79
N ASN A 111 1.04 -6.19 -22.29
CA ASN A 111 0.32 -5.19 -23.07
C ASN A 111 1.01 -4.98 -24.41
N SER A 112 0.32 -5.33 -25.51
CA SER A 112 0.85 -5.27 -26.86
C SER A 112 1.31 -3.87 -27.29
N PHE A 113 0.62 -2.82 -26.85
CA PHE A 113 1.03 -1.44 -27.17
C PHE A 113 2.37 -1.10 -26.52
N ILE A 114 2.55 -1.44 -25.24
CA ILE A 114 3.81 -1.21 -24.53
C ILE A 114 4.94 -2.04 -25.16
N ASP A 115 4.71 -3.33 -25.41
CA ASP A 115 5.71 -4.24 -25.94
C ASP A 115 6.16 -3.83 -27.35
N GLU A 116 5.25 -3.30 -28.17
CA GLU A 116 5.57 -2.76 -29.47
C GLU A 116 6.43 -1.47 -29.38
N LEU A 117 6.10 -0.56 -28.46
CA LEU A 117 6.94 0.63 -28.23
C LEU A 117 8.34 0.25 -27.77
N VAL A 118 8.49 -0.78 -26.94
CA VAL A 118 9.80 -1.31 -26.52
C VAL A 118 10.53 -1.93 -27.70
N LYS A 119 9.87 -2.78 -28.50
CA LYS A 119 10.44 -3.40 -29.70
C LYS A 119 10.95 -2.35 -30.69
N ASN A 120 10.20 -1.27 -30.88
CA ASN A 120 10.52 -0.18 -31.79
C ASN A 120 11.49 0.85 -31.16
N LYS A 121 12.05 0.56 -29.98
CA LYS A 121 13.02 1.44 -29.24
C LYS A 121 12.46 2.83 -28.91
N LYS A 122 11.15 2.98 -28.84
CA LYS A 122 10.46 4.22 -28.43
C LYS A 122 10.28 4.31 -26.92
N LEU A 123 10.38 3.17 -26.22
CA LEU A 123 10.33 3.04 -24.77
C LEU A 123 11.50 2.18 -24.29
N ASN A 124 12.18 2.57 -23.22
CA ASN A 124 13.27 1.79 -22.65
C ASN A 124 12.73 0.67 -21.74
N GLY A 125 12.45 -0.50 -22.31
CA GLY A 125 11.93 -1.65 -21.57
C GLY A 125 12.91 -2.24 -20.53
N LEU A 126 14.22 -1.97 -20.64
CA LEU A 126 15.20 -2.47 -19.67
C LEU A 126 15.00 -1.82 -18.27
N GLU A 127 14.47 -0.61 -18.25
CA GLU A 127 14.16 0.09 -17.01
C GLU A 127 13.01 -0.57 -16.22
N LEU A 128 12.19 -1.38 -16.86
CA LEU A 128 11.01 -2.04 -16.26
C LEU A 128 11.18 -3.54 -16.08
N LYS A 129 11.87 -4.20 -17.01
CA LYS A 129 11.98 -5.66 -17.03
C LYS A 129 12.66 -6.20 -15.77
N GLY A 130 11.97 -7.10 -15.06
CA GLY A 130 12.47 -7.73 -13.84
C GLY A 130 12.48 -6.81 -12.61
N LYS A 131 11.84 -5.64 -12.69
CA LYS A 131 11.63 -4.73 -11.57
C LYS A 131 10.28 -4.99 -10.91
N ASN A 132 10.17 -4.61 -9.63
CA ASN A 132 8.94 -4.70 -8.88
C ASN A 132 8.34 -3.31 -8.68
N GLU A 133 7.05 -3.18 -8.97
CA GLU A 133 6.25 -1.98 -8.69
C GLU A 133 6.85 -0.67 -9.25
N LYS A 134 7.69 -0.79 -10.29
CA LYS A 134 8.30 0.35 -10.99
C LYS A 134 7.41 0.80 -12.14
N TYR A 135 7.35 2.11 -12.37
CA TYR A 135 6.72 2.69 -13.55
C TYR A 135 7.66 3.63 -14.29
N LEU A 136 7.35 3.85 -15.56
CA LEU A 136 7.85 4.96 -16.37
C LEU A 136 6.67 5.78 -16.89
N ILE A 137 6.76 7.10 -16.78
CA ILE A 137 5.91 8.06 -17.48
C ILE A 137 6.80 8.77 -18.48
N GLN A 138 6.55 8.57 -19.78
CA GLN A 138 7.44 9.08 -20.84
C GLN A 138 6.64 9.76 -21.95
N THR A 139 7.13 10.90 -22.41
CA THR A 139 6.62 11.52 -23.64
C THR A 139 7.23 10.84 -24.87
N VAL A 140 6.40 10.40 -25.81
CA VAL A 140 6.83 9.67 -27.01
C VAL A 140 6.25 10.37 -28.24
N SER A 141 7.11 10.80 -29.15
CA SER A 141 6.73 11.35 -30.46
C SER A 141 6.43 10.22 -31.44
N ASN A 142 5.37 10.37 -32.22
CA ASN A 142 4.92 9.42 -33.24
C ASN A 142 4.90 7.96 -32.72
N PRO A 143 4.20 7.67 -31.59
CA PRO A 143 4.16 6.32 -31.02
C PRO A 143 3.61 5.32 -32.05
N TYR A 144 2.52 5.70 -32.70
CA TYR A 144 1.80 4.93 -33.73
C TYR A 144 1.37 5.83 -34.90
N PRO A 145 1.06 5.26 -36.07
CA PRO A 145 0.45 6.03 -37.17
C PRO A 145 -0.82 6.73 -36.72
N GLY A 146 -0.92 8.03 -36.99
CA GLY A 146 -2.07 8.87 -36.61
C GLY A 146 -2.01 9.47 -35.20
N ILE A 147 -1.02 9.14 -34.39
CA ILE A 147 -0.78 9.76 -33.07
C ILE A 147 0.55 10.51 -33.13
N ASP A 148 0.49 11.84 -33.07
CA ASP A 148 1.69 12.69 -33.16
C ASP A 148 2.55 12.62 -31.88
N GLU A 149 1.88 12.67 -30.72
CA GLU A 149 2.53 12.57 -29.41
C GLU A 149 1.69 11.78 -28.41
N ALA A 150 2.32 10.98 -27.57
CA ALA A 150 1.67 10.31 -26.46
C ALA A 150 2.42 10.51 -25.15
N LEU A 151 1.64 10.55 -24.06
CA LEU A 151 2.16 10.31 -22.71
C LEU A 151 2.00 8.82 -22.41
N VAL A 152 3.10 8.10 -22.37
CA VAL A 152 3.10 6.65 -22.12
C VAL A 152 3.30 6.41 -20.63
N ILE A 153 2.38 5.67 -20.00
CA ILE A 153 2.47 5.16 -18.63
C ILE A 153 2.69 3.66 -18.72
N ALA A 154 3.89 3.21 -18.45
CA ALA A 154 4.28 1.81 -18.50
C ALA A 154 4.74 1.31 -17.14
N GLY A 155 4.17 0.20 -16.66
CA GLY A 155 4.58 -0.45 -15.43
C GLY A 155 5.39 -1.72 -15.65
N SER A 156 6.24 -2.08 -14.68
CA SER A 156 6.93 -3.37 -14.63
C SER A 156 5.98 -4.51 -14.29
N ASP A 157 4.92 -4.20 -13.55
CA ASP A 157 3.85 -5.12 -13.12
C ASP A 157 2.54 -4.33 -12.92
N LYS A 158 1.49 -5.02 -12.41
CA LYS A 158 0.19 -4.43 -12.11
C LYS A 158 0.32 -3.17 -11.25
N ARG A 159 1.00 -3.26 -10.10
CA ARG A 159 1.11 -2.12 -9.16
C ARG A 159 1.95 -0.99 -9.73
N GLY A 160 3.05 -1.29 -10.40
CA GLY A 160 3.82 -0.27 -11.10
C GLY A 160 2.97 0.52 -12.10
N THR A 161 2.14 -0.16 -12.90
CA THR A 161 1.21 0.53 -13.82
C THR A 161 0.21 1.41 -13.08
N ILE A 162 -0.41 0.91 -12.00
CA ILE A 162 -1.35 1.65 -11.17
C ILE A 162 -0.70 2.88 -10.53
N TYR A 163 0.53 2.74 -10.01
CA TYR A 163 1.27 3.86 -9.41
C TYR A 163 1.60 4.96 -10.43
N GLY A 164 1.97 4.58 -11.66
CA GLY A 164 2.17 5.54 -12.73
C GLY A 164 0.90 6.30 -13.11
N ILE A 165 -0.24 5.62 -13.13
CA ILE A 165 -1.55 6.24 -13.35
C ILE A 165 -1.86 7.27 -12.25
N TYR A 166 -1.73 6.88 -10.99
CA TYR A 166 -2.03 7.78 -9.86
C TYR A 166 -0.97 8.88 -9.69
N GLU A 167 0.27 8.66 -10.13
CA GLU A 167 1.24 9.75 -10.20
C GLU A 167 0.78 10.84 -11.18
N LEU A 168 0.30 10.46 -12.37
CA LEU A 168 -0.29 11.43 -13.29
C LEU A 168 -1.50 12.14 -12.67
N SER A 169 -2.41 11.41 -12.03
CA SER A 169 -3.57 11.99 -11.32
C SER A 169 -3.15 13.05 -10.30
N LYS A 170 -2.13 12.75 -9.50
CA LYS A 170 -1.55 13.68 -8.51
C LYS A 170 -0.98 14.92 -9.19
N GLN A 171 -0.17 14.74 -10.23
CA GLN A 171 0.51 15.82 -10.94
C GLN A 171 -0.46 16.76 -11.67
N ILE A 172 -1.56 16.25 -12.21
CA ILE A 172 -2.57 17.10 -12.84
C ILE A 172 -3.44 17.86 -11.83
N GLY A 173 -3.39 17.52 -10.54
CA GLY A 173 -4.04 18.31 -9.47
C GLY A 173 -5.05 17.57 -8.60
N VAL A 174 -5.05 16.23 -8.57
CA VAL A 174 -5.89 15.42 -7.67
C VAL A 174 -5.05 14.84 -6.56
N SER A 175 -5.17 15.39 -5.35
CA SER A 175 -4.48 14.89 -4.18
C SER A 175 -4.88 13.43 -3.86
N PRO A 176 -3.98 12.55 -3.39
CA PRO A 176 -4.36 11.26 -2.82
C PRO A 176 -5.43 11.38 -1.72
N TRP A 177 -5.45 12.48 -1.00
CA TRP A 177 -6.34 12.78 0.12
C TRP A 177 -7.66 13.46 -0.28
N TYR A 178 -7.97 13.55 -1.59
CA TYR A 178 -9.14 14.27 -2.08
C TYR A 178 -10.46 13.78 -1.47
N TYR A 179 -10.55 12.48 -1.17
CA TYR A 179 -11.74 11.87 -0.58
C TYR A 179 -11.69 11.85 0.96
N TRP A 180 -10.55 11.50 1.56
CA TRP A 180 -10.43 11.28 3.00
C TRP A 180 -10.21 12.55 3.83
N ALA A 181 -9.67 13.60 3.22
CA ALA A 181 -9.40 14.87 3.87
C ALA A 181 -9.98 16.07 3.10
N ASP A 182 -10.94 15.82 2.20
CA ASP A 182 -11.65 16.84 1.41
C ASP A 182 -10.73 17.84 0.70
N VAL A 183 -9.52 17.38 0.29
CA VAL A 183 -8.55 18.23 -0.40
C VAL A 183 -9.11 18.66 -1.75
N PRO A 184 -9.26 19.96 -2.01
CA PRO A 184 -9.85 20.46 -3.25
C PRO A 184 -9.05 20.05 -4.49
N VAL A 185 -9.75 19.65 -5.55
CA VAL A 185 -9.13 19.38 -6.85
C VAL A 185 -8.76 20.69 -7.55
N VAL A 186 -7.52 20.79 -8.02
CA VAL A 186 -7.05 21.97 -8.75
C VAL A 186 -7.62 21.97 -10.16
N LYS A 187 -8.43 23.01 -10.49
CA LYS A 187 -8.96 23.18 -11.84
C LYS A 187 -7.89 23.74 -12.79
N ARG A 188 -7.80 23.17 -14.00
CA ARG A 188 -6.85 23.58 -15.02
C ARG A 188 -7.52 23.72 -16.38
N ALA A 189 -7.33 24.86 -17.03
CA ALA A 189 -7.75 25.08 -18.41
C ALA A 189 -6.82 24.41 -19.43
N ASN A 190 -5.55 24.26 -19.06
CA ASN A 190 -4.52 23.65 -19.90
C ASN A 190 -3.61 22.76 -19.06
N ILE A 191 -3.11 21.67 -19.65
CA ILE A 191 -2.16 20.76 -19.04
C ILE A 191 -1.05 20.47 -20.06
N TYR A 192 0.18 20.80 -19.71
CA TYR A 192 1.37 20.52 -20.52
C TYR A 192 2.30 19.58 -19.73
N ILE A 193 3.00 18.73 -20.45
CA ILE A 193 3.97 17.80 -19.89
C ILE A 193 5.36 18.24 -20.34
N GLN A 194 6.29 18.45 -19.42
CA GLN A 194 7.70 18.58 -19.77
C GLN A 194 8.15 17.29 -20.47
N ARG A 195 8.79 17.42 -21.65
CA ARG A 195 9.25 16.22 -22.36
C ARG A 195 10.36 15.53 -21.59
N GLY A 196 10.25 14.22 -21.45
CA GLY A 196 11.20 13.42 -20.69
C GLY A 196 10.67 12.08 -20.25
N THR A 197 11.40 11.47 -19.33
CA THR A 197 11.07 10.19 -18.69
C THR A 197 11.08 10.38 -17.19
N TYR A 198 10.03 9.95 -16.51
CA TYR A 198 9.80 10.15 -15.09
C TYR A 198 9.50 8.84 -14.40
N THR A 199 10.06 8.63 -13.22
CA THR A 199 9.93 7.43 -12.40
C THR A 199 10.37 7.71 -10.97
N ASP A 200 9.78 7.03 -10.01
CA ASP A 200 10.30 7.01 -8.62
C ASP A 200 11.30 5.87 -8.40
N GLY A 201 11.52 5.04 -9.44
CA GLY A 201 12.33 3.85 -9.31
C GLY A 201 11.54 2.66 -8.74
N GLU A 202 12.28 1.62 -8.36
CA GLU A 202 11.76 0.45 -7.67
C GLU A 202 11.69 0.76 -6.16
N PRO A 203 10.57 0.48 -5.47
CA PRO A 203 10.48 0.74 -4.04
C PRO A 203 11.54 -0.04 -3.23
N ALA A 204 12.23 0.64 -2.32
CA ALA A 204 13.25 0.02 -1.47
C ALA A 204 12.65 -0.94 -0.42
N VAL A 205 11.38 -0.75 -0.05
CA VAL A 205 10.66 -1.56 0.93
C VAL A 205 9.53 -2.32 0.24
N LYS A 206 9.50 -3.64 0.42
CA LYS A 206 8.55 -4.52 -0.26
C LYS A 206 7.11 -4.30 0.18
N TYR A 207 6.84 -4.23 1.48
CA TYR A 207 5.50 -4.04 2.05
C TYR A 207 5.38 -2.65 2.67
N ARG A 208 4.43 -1.87 2.19
CA ARG A 208 4.18 -0.49 2.62
C ARG A 208 2.69 -0.31 2.81
N GLY A 209 2.26 0.03 4.00
CA GLY A 209 0.82 0.07 4.26
C GLY A 209 0.46 0.62 5.63
N ILE A 210 -0.77 0.34 6.01
CA ILE A 210 -1.35 0.76 7.28
C ILE A 210 -1.99 -0.41 8.02
N PHE A 211 -2.04 -0.28 9.33
CA PHE A 211 -3.00 -0.98 10.16
C PHE A 211 -4.21 -0.04 10.37
N LEU A 212 -5.39 -0.51 9.97
CA LEU A 212 -6.61 0.27 10.09
C LEU A 212 -7.17 0.11 11.51
N ASN A 213 -6.98 1.13 12.34
CA ASN A 213 -7.60 1.18 13.66
C ASN A 213 -9.06 1.61 13.53
N ASP A 214 -9.98 0.75 13.94
CA ASP A 214 -11.43 0.86 13.74
C ASP A 214 -12.21 1.23 15.00
N GLU A 215 -11.54 1.76 16.02
CA GLU A 215 -12.15 2.08 17.30
C GLU A 215 -13.39 2.98 17.20
N ALA A 216 -14.39 2.60 18.00
CA ALA A 216 -15.61 3.39 18.13
C ALA A 216 -15.37 4.62 19.05
N PRO A 217 -16.13 5.71 18.81
CA PRO A 217 -17.18 5.90 17.79
C PRO A 217 -16.67 6.41 16.45
N ALA A 218 -15.39 6.74 16.32
CA ALA A 218 -14.85 7.46 15.18
C ALA A 218 -15.02 6.70 13.85
N LEU A 219 -14.06 5.85 13.49
CA LEU A 219 -14.07 5.21 12.18
C LEU A 219 -15.21 4.20 12.03
N SER A 220 -15.47 3.37 13.05
CA SER A 220 -16.54 2.37 12.97
C SER A 220 -17.94 3.01 12.91
N GLY A 221 -18.17 4.10 13.65
CA GLY A 221 -19.42 4.86 13.58
C GLY A 221 -19.63 5.52 12.23
N TRP A 222 -18.60 6.16 11.70
CA TRP A 222 -18.63 6.80 10.39
C TRP A 222 -18.80 5.77 9.25
N SER A 223 -18.05 4.67 9.28
CA SER A 223 -18.16 3.61 8.27
C SER A 223 -19.54 2.98 8.25
N ARG A 224 -20.15 2.76 9.43
CA ARG A 224 -21.51 2.25 9.54
C ARG A 224 -22.54 3.21 8.97
N ALA A 225 -22.41 4.51 9.26
CA ALA A 225 -23.32 5.54 8.74
C ALA A 225 -23.19 5.73 7.22
N THR A 226 -21.97 5.64 6.67
CA THR A 226 -21.67 5.95 5.26
C THR A 226 -21.82 4.74 4.34
N PHE A 227 -21.37 3.56 4.77
CA PHE A 227 -21.28 2.34 3.95
C PHE A 227 -22.11 1.17 4.49
N GLY A 228 -22.65 1.27 5.70
CA GLY A 228 -23.29 0.17 6.40
C GLY A 228 -22.36 -0.72 7.21
N GLY A 229 -21.06 -0.41 7.24
CA GLY A 229 -20.01 -1.14 7.95
C GLY A 229 -18.71 -1.24 7.15
N PHE A 230 -17.79 -2.09 7.58
CA PHE A 230 -16.51 -2.35 6.93
C PHE A 230 -16.64 -3.38 5.79
N ASN A 231 -17.36 -3.02 4.76
CA ASN A 231 -17.62 -3.84 3.57
C ASN A 231 -16.75 -3.43 2.38
N SER A 232 -16.93 -4.08 1.25
CA SER A 232 -16.16 -3.84 0.02
C SER A 232 -16.26 -2.40 -0.49
N LYS A 233 -17.37 -1.70 -0.29
CA LYS A 233 -17.52 -0.29 -0.68
C LYS A 233 -16.63 0.63 0.16
N PHE A 234 -16.51 0.33 1.46
CA PHE A 234 -15.59 1.03 2.36
C PHE A 234 -14.14 0.73 1.97
N TYR A 235 -13.79 -0.56 1.86
CA TYR A 235 -12.42 -0.96 1.58
C TYR A 235 -11.94 -0.52 0.19
N GLU A 236 -12.82 -0.41 -0.81
CA GLU A 236 -12.47 0.16 -2.11
C GLU A 236 -11.88 1.57 -1.97
N LYS A 237 -12.45 2.41 -1.10
CA LYS A 237 -11.93 3.76 -0.83
C LYS A 237 -10.60 3.76 -0.07
N VAL A 238 -10.40 2.82 0.85
CA VAL A 238 -9.12 2.67 1.55
C VAL A 238 -8.05 2.15 0.60
N PHE A 239 -8.34 1.15 -0.21
CA PHE A 239 -7.41 0.59 -1.19
C PHE A 239 -7.02 1.61 -2.25
N GLU A 240 -7.96 2.42 -2.73
CA GLU A 240 -7.66 3.54 -3.63
C GLU A 240 -6.66 4.51 -2.99
N LEU A 241 -6.87 4.91 -1.72
CA LEU A 241 -5.95 5.79 -1.01
C LEU A 241 -4.55 5.18 -0.91
N LEU A 242 -4.45 3.92 -0.51
CA LEU A 242 -3.17 3.22 -0.39
C LEU A 242 -2.41 3.21 -1.72
N LEU A 243 -3.09 2.87 -2.82
CA LEU A 243 -2.48 2.84 -4.16
C LEU A 243 -2.07 4.24 -4.64
N ARG A 244 -2.86 5.27 -4.36
CA ARG A 244 -2.50 6.67 -4.64
C ARG A 244 -1.27 7.13 -3.85
N LEU A 245 -1.04 6.57 -2.67
CA LEU A 245 0.13 6.79 -1.83
C LEU A 245 1.29 5.82 -2.15
N LYS A 246 1.15 4.97 -3.18
CA LYS A 246 2.13 3.94 -3.59
C LYS A 246 2.40 2.90 -2.49
N ALA A 247 1.38 2.65 -1.66
CA ALA A 247 1.34 1.56 -0.70
C ALA A 247 0.69 0.31 -1.31
N ASN A 248 0.95 -0.86 -0.72
CA ASN A 248 0.50 -2.14 -1.24
C ASN A 248 0.01 -3.11 -0.15
N TYR A 249 0.01 -2.72 1.13
CA TYR A 249 -0.21 -3.63 2.24
C TYR A 249 -1.22 -3.07 3.25
N MET A 250 -1.99 -3.95 3.89
CA MET A 250 -2.98 -3.52 4.89
C MET A 250 -3.29 -4.61 5.91
N TRP A 251 -3.42 -4.20 7.18
CA TRP A 251 -4.19 -4.91 8.21
C TRP A 251 -5.58 -4.26 8.31
N PRO A 252 -6.67 -5.04 8.15
CA PRO A 252 -8.02 -4.51 8.16
C PRO A 252 -8.52 -4.22 9.58
N ALA A 253 -9.70 -3.62 9.69
CA ALA A 253 -10.45 -3.46 10.92
C ALA A 253 -10.67 -4.81 11.63
N MET A 254 -10.47 -4.84 12.97
CA MET A 254 -10.47 -6.09 13.73
C MET A 254 -11.50 -6.15 14.86
N TRP A 255 -11.74 -5.06 15.60
CA TRP A 255 -12.62 -5.07 16.79
C TRP A 255 -14.07 -5.36 16.44
N GLY A 256 -14.52 -6.60 16.70
CA GLY A 256 -15.85 -7.06 16.36
C GLY A 256 -16.09 -7.26 14.84
N ASN A 257 -15.09 -7.03 14.01
CA ASN A 257 -15.14 -7.15 12.56
C ASN A 257 -14.35 -8.38 12.08
N ALA A 258 -14.68 -8.85 10.88
CA ALA A 258 -14.05 -10.00 10.26
C ALA A 258 -13.94 -9.75 8.74
N PHE A 259 -12.84 -9.21 8.28
CA PHE A 259 -12.65 -8.74 6.90
C PHE A 259 -13.16 -9.70 5.82
N TYR A 260 -12.85 -10.99 5.95
CA TYR A 260 -13.27 -12.01 4.98
C TYR A 260 -14.67 -12.57 5.20
N ASP A 261 -15.28 -12.38 6.39
CA ASP A 261 -16.59 -12.94 6.76
C ASP A 261 -17.71 -11.88 6.72
N ASP A 262 -17.38 -10.62 7.01
CA ASP A 262 -18.35 -9.50 6.97
C ASP A 262 -18.84 -9.20 5.55
N ASP A 263 -17.95 -9.29 4.56
CA ASP A 263 -18.30 -9.18 3.15
C ASP A 263 -17.39 -10.10 2.31
N PRO A 264 -17.95 -11.16 1.69
CA PRO A 264 -17.18 -12.07 0.83
C PRO A 264 -16.47 -11.39 -0.35
N ALA A 265 -16.87 -10.17 -0.72
CA ALA A 265 -16.24 -9.40 -1.80
C ALA A 265 -14.94 -8.72 -1.36
N ASN A 266 -14.67 -8.57 -0.06
CA ASN A 266 -13.49 -7.86 0.45
C ASN A 266 -12.17 -8.48 -0.05
N GLY A 267 -12.01 -9.79 0.09
CA GLY A 267 -10.80 -10.50 -0.33
C GLY A 267 -10.54 -10.44 -1.84
N PRO A 268 -11.53 -10.81 -2.68
CA PRO A 268 -11.43 -10.65 -4.13
C PRO A 268 -11.10 -9.23 -4.56
N LEU A 269 -11.72 -8.22 -3.95
CA LEU A 269 -11.47 -6.80 -4.26
C LEU A 269 -10.04 -6.39 -3.93
N ALA A 270 -9.53 -6.76 -2.74
CA ALA A 270 -8.14 -6.49 -2.37
C ALA A 270 -7.17 -7.07 -3.40
N ASN A 271 -7.34 -8.34 -3.77
CA ASN A 271 -6.49 -9.01 -4.76
C ASN A 271 -6.63 -8.39 -6.15
N GLU A 272 -7.84 -8.02 -6.57
CA GLU A 272 -8.08 -7.33 -7.85
C GLU A 272 -7.37 -5.99 -7.90
N MET A 273 -7.48 -5.17 -6.85
CA MET A 273 -6.83 -3.88 -6.77
C MET A 273 -5.31 -3.97 -6.55
N GLY A 274 -4.79 -5.13 -6.13
CA GLY A 274 -3.36 -5.34 -5.89
C GLY A 274 -2.93 -4.98 -4.47
N ILE A 275 -3.84 -5.04 -3.50
CA ILE A 275 -3.53 -4.88 -2.08
C ILE A 275 -3.25 -6.24 -1.45
N ILE A 276 -2.10 -6.34 -0.82
CA ILE A 276 -1.64 -7.50 -0.07
C ILE A 276 -2.25 -7.42 1.33
N MET A 277 -3.08 -8.40 1.68
CA MET A 277 -3.74 -8.41 2.98
C MET A 277 -2.92 -9.16 4.02
N GLY A 278 -2.82 -8.59 5.21
CA GLY A 278 -2.44 -9.29 6.43
C GLY A 278 -3.60 -9.34 7.41
N THR A 279 -3.35 -9.84 8.61
CA THR A 279 -4.24 -9.77 9.75
C THR A 279 -3.45 -9.30 10.96
N SER A 280 -4.12 -8.75 11.97
CA SER A 280 -3.48 -8.20 13.15
C SER A 280 -2.67 -9.25 13.92
N HIS A 281 -1.83 -8.78 14.83
CA HIS A 281 -0.87 -9.58 15.63
C HIS A 281 -1.49 -10.70 16.46
N HIS A 282 -2.77 -10.64 16.80
CA HIS A 282 -3.50 -11.67 17.54
C HIS A 282 -4.50 -12.46 16.67
N GLU A 283 -4.50 -12.24 15.37
CA GLU A 283 -5.40 -12.83 14.38
C GLU A 283 -4.65 -13.72 13.39
N PRO A 284 -4.16 -14.90 13.80
CA PRO A 284 -3.33 -15.74 12.96
C PRO A 284 -4.10 -16.41 11.83
N MET A 285 -3.36 -16.83 10.78
CA MET A 285 -3.81 -17.73 9.72
C MET A 285 -4.94 -17.17 8.86
N ALA A 286 -4.92 -15.86 8.59
CA ALA A 286 -5.95 -15.13 7.83
C ALA A 286 -7.37 -15.30 8.42
N MET A 287 -7.46 -15.39 9.73
CA MET A 287 -8.69 -15.49 10.50
C MET A 287 -8.76 -14.37 11.51
N ALA A 288 -9.71 -13.45 11.34
CA ALA A 288 -10.04 -12.50 12.39
C ALA A 288 -10.56 -13.24 13.64
N GLN A 289 -10.38 -12.66 14.82
CA GLN A 289 -10.89 -13.28 16.04
C GLN A 289 -12.41 -13.45 16.01
N GLN A 290 -13.11 -12.45 15.49
CA GLN A 290 -14.55 -12.54 15.30
C GLN A 290 -14.96 -13.61 14.28
N ASP A 291 -14.13 -13.84 13.27
CA ASP A 291 -14.32 -14.90 12.27
C ASP A 291 -14.18 -16.28 12.91
N TRP A 292 -13.20 -16.46 13.82
CA TRP A 292 -13.06 -17.67 14.64
C TRP A 292 -14.34 -17.98 15.45
N HIS A 293 -14.86 -17.01 16.20
CA HIS A 293 -16.07 -17.21 17.00
C HIS A 293 -17.26 -17.58 16.11
N ARG A 294 -17.41 -16.92 14.97
CA ARG A 294 -18.46 -17.24 13.99
C ARG A 294 -18.26 -18.62 13.35
N PHE A 295 -17.01 -18.99 13.03
CA PHE A 295 -16.67 -20.31 12.49
C PHE A 295 -17.05 -21.41 13.49
N ALA A 296 -16.64 -21.30 14.74
CA ALA A 296 -16.96 -22.27 15.79
C ALA A 296 -18.48 -22.41 15.97
N LYS A 297 -19.20 -21.30 16.04
CA LYS A 297 -20.66 -21.28 16.17
C LYS A 297 -21.38 -21.94 14.98
N ARG A 298 -21.00 -21.57 13.73
CA ARG A 298 -21.63 -22.14 12.51
C ARG A 298 -21.44 -23.65 12.39
N ASN A 299 -20.31 -24.17 12.85
CA ASN A 299 -19.96 -25.57 12.78
C ASN A 299 -20.31 -26.34 14.05
N GLN A 300 -20.95 -25.71 15.05
CA GLN A 300 -21.31 -26.31 16.36
C GLN A 300 -20.09 -26.92 17.07
N LEU A 301 -18.94 -26.22 16.98
CA LEU A 301 -17.67 -26.63 17.57
C LEU A 301 -17.39 -25.81 18.84
N SER A 302 -16.44 -26.30 19.66
CA SER A 302 -15.96 -25.55 20.82
C SER A 302 -15.32 -24.21 20.37
N ASN A 303 -15.71 -23.10 20.96
CA ASN A 303 -15.14 -21.79 20.75
C ASN A 303 -14.02 -21.45 21.75
N LEU A 304 -13.49 -22.45 22.45
CA LEU A 304 -12.41 -22.26 23.41
C LEU A 304 -11.10 -21.91 22.67
N TRP A 305 -10.58 -20.71 22.90
CA TRP A 305 -9.32 -20.23 22.36
C TRP A 305 -8.12 -20.66 23.26
N ASP A 306 -7.92 -21.96 23.37
CA ASP A 306 -6.86 -22.59 24.17
C ASP A 306 -6.28 -23.76 23.38
N TYR A 307 -5.02 -23.60 22.94
CA TYR A 307 -4.40 -24.58 22.06
C TYR A 307 -4.17 -25.93 22.75
N ASN A 308 -3.90 -25.97 24.05
CA ASN A 308 -3.71 -27.21 24.77
C ASN A 308 -5.00 -28.04 24.86
N LYS A 309 -6.15 -27.37 24.96
CA LYS A 309 -7.45 -28.02 25.13
C LYS A 309 -8.24 -28.18 23.85
N ASN A 310 -7.99 -27.31 22.84
CA ASN A 310 -8.85 -27.21 21.64
C ASN A 310 -8.06 -27.14 20.33
N SER A 311 -6.83 -27.67 20.30
CA SER A 311 -5.94 -27.58 19.12
C SER A 311 -6.56 -28.11 17.82
N ASN A 312 -7.40 -29.16 17.90
CA ASN A 312 -8.02 -29.74 16.71
C ASN A 312 -8.98 -28.77 16.01
N VAL A 313 -9.81 -28.06 16.79
CA VAL A 313 -10.75 -27.09 16.23
C VAL A 313 -10.04 -25.84 15.74
N LEU A 314 -9.03 -25.35 16.49
CA LEU A 314 -8.19 -24.24 16.07
C LEU A 314 -7.49 -24.55 14.74
N LYS A 315 -6.93 -25.73 14.57
CA LYS A 315 -6.31 -26.16 13.30
C LYS A 315 -7.32 -26.22 12.14
N GLN A 316 -8.55 -26.64 12.39
CA GLN A 316 -9.61 -26.64 11.37
C GLN A 316 -9.94 -25.21 10.93
N SER A 317 -10.07 -24.26 11.85
CA SER A 317 -10.33 -22.86 11.51
C SER A 317 -9.17 -22.22 10.78
N TRP A 318 -7.93 -22.46 11.20
CA TRP A 318 -6.72 -21.97 10.53
C TRP A 318 -6.59 -22.53 9.11
N LYS A 319 -6.88 -23.82 8.93
CA LYS A 319 -6.93 -24.42 7.61
C LYS A 319 -7.99 -23.74 6.73
N PHE A 320 -9.19 -23.50 7.25
CA PHE A 320 -10.25 -22.78 6.54
C PHE A 320 -9.80 -21.37 6.13
N GLY A 321 -9.14 -20.60 7.02
CA GLY A 321 -8.64 -19.26 6.70
C GLY A 321 -7.63 -19.24 5.55
N ILE A 322 -6.69 -20.20 5.54
CA ILE A 322 -5.70 -20.34 4.47
C ILE A 322 -6.34 -20.82 3.17
N GLU A 323 -7.26 -21.82 3.22
CA GLU A 323 -7.99 -22.30 2.04
C GLU A 323 -8.79 -21.21 1.35
N ARG A 324 -9.54 -20.41 2.13
CA ARG A 324 -10.32 -19.28 1.64
C ARG A 324 -9.48 -18.27 0.89
N SER A 325 -8.28 -18.01 1.38
CA SER A 325 -7.40 -16.95 0.89
C SER A 325 -6.24 -17.45 -0.01
N LYS A 326 -6.17 -18.76 -0.32
CA LYS A 326 -4.96 -19.35 -0.96
C LYS A 326 -4.56 -18.73 -2.29
N ASN A 327 -5.50 -18.21 -3.05
CA ASN A 327 -5.27 -17.65 -4.39
C ASN A 327 -5.04 -16.13 -4.38
N TRP A 328 -5.01 -15.49 -3.21
CA TRP A 328 -4.80 -14.05 -3.07
C TRP A 328 -3.44 -13.73 -2.50
N GLU A 329 -2.87 -12.61 -2.92
CA GLU A 329 -1.64 -12.10 -2.31
C GLU A 329 -1.89 -11.75 -0.85
N LYS A 330 -1.06 -12.27 0.03
CA LYS A 330 -1.17 -12.05 1.48
C LYS A 330 0.16 -12.22 2.19
N VAL A 331 0.25 -11.66 3.39
CA VAL A 331 1.24 -12.02 4.40
C VAL A 331 0.49 -12.67 5.56
N VAL A 332 0.80 -13.91 5.86
CA VAL A 332 0.09 -14.67 6.89
C VAL A 332 0.67 -14.36 8.26
N THR A 333 -0.14 -13.83 9.16
CA THR A 333 0.23 -13.70 10.58
C THR A 333 0.31 -15.09 11.20
N VAL A 334 1.44 -15.41 11.84
CA VAL A 334 1.66 -16.64 12.60
C VAL A 334 1.86 -16.31 14.08
N GLY A 335 1.78 -17.32 14.92
CA GLY A 335 1.78 -17.17 16.36
C GLY A 335 0.37 -17.29 16.94
N MET A 336 0.20 -17.00 18.21
CA MET A 336 -1.07 -16.99 18.91
C MET A 336 -0.92 -16.15 20.18
N ARG A 337 -1.89 -15.31 20.46
CA ARG A 337 -2.13 -14.67 21.76
C ARG A 337 -3.43 -15.19 22.38
N GLY A 338 -3.80 -14.70 23.53
CA GLY A 338 -5.11 -15.00 24.14
C GLY A 338 -6.27 -14.41 23.36
N ASP A 339 -7.49 -14.83 23.71
CA ASP A 339 -8.71 -14.26 23.15
C ASP A 339 -8.87 -12.80 23.58
N GLY A 340 -9.26 -11.91 22.67
CA GLY A 340 -9.44 -10.48 22.98
C GLY A 340 -8.13 -9.70 23.13
N ASP A 341 -7.03 -10.11 22.48
CA ASP A 341 -5.71 -9.46 22.57
C ASP A 341 -5.07 -9.56 23.97
N GLU A 342 -5.42 -10.57 24.73
CA GLU A 342 -4.84 -10.87 26.03
C GLU A 342 -3.62 -11.79 25.91
N ALA A 343 -2.86 -11.96 26.99
CA ALA A 343 -1.77 -12.93 27.04
C ALA A 343 -2.32 -14.38 26.94
N MET A 344 -1.65 -15.24 26.19
CA MET A 344 -2.08 -16.63 25.98
C MET A 344 -2.07 -17.46 27.28
N SER A 345 -1.18 -17.13 28.22
CA SER A 345 -1.03 -17.81 29.50
C SER A 345 -0.32 -16.92 30.51
N GLU A 346 -0.43 -17.26 31.81
CA GLU A 346 0.42 -16.68 32.84
C GLU A 346 1.86 -17.15 32.64
N GLY A 347 2.82 -16.20 32.63
CA GLY A 347 4.24 -16.46 32.41
C GLY A 347 4.60 -16.87 30.98
N THR A 348 5.89 -17.18 30.77
CA THR A 348 6.41 -17.57 29.45
C THR A 348 6.06 -18.99 29.08
N ASN A 349 5.48 -19.18 27.90
CA ASN A 349 5.12 -20.49 27.37
C ASN A 349 5.73 -20.71 25.97
N ILE A 350 7.05 -20.55 25.90
CA ILE A 350 7.83 -20.57 24.66
C ILE A 350 7.60 -21.86 23.87
N GLY A 351 7.75 -23.01 24.50
CA GLY A 351 7.62 -24.30 23.81
C GLY A 351 6.22 -24.53 23.21
N LEU A 352 5.15 -24.03 23.84
CA LEU A 352 3.81 -24.10 23.30
C LEU A 352 3.67 -23.17 22.08
N LEU A 353 4.18 -21.95 22.16
CA LEU A 353 4.07 -20.98 21.06
C LEU A 353 4.87 -21.43 19.82
N GLU A 354 6.08 -21.95 20.02
CA GLU A 354 6.88 -22.53 18.93
C GLU A 354 6.17 -23.74 18.28
N LYS A 355 5.55 -24.60 19.10
CA LYS A 355 4.74 -25.70 18.59
C LYS A 355 3.55 -25.21 17.77
N ILE A 356 2.84 -24.20 18.23
CA ILE A 356 1.73 -23.56 17.52
C ILE A 356 2.18 -23.08 16.13
N VAL A 357 3.28 -22.32 16.06
CA VAL A 357 3.81 -21.81 14.79
C VAL A 357 4.23 -22.94 13.86
N ASN A 358 4.85 -23.99 14.37
CA ASN A 358 5.22 -25.16 13.57
C ASN A 358 3.97 -25.84 12.97
N ASP A 359 2.89 -25.98 13.74
CA ASP A 359 1.62 -26.56 13.27
C ASP A 359 0.93 -25.62 12.25
N GLN A 360 0.96 -24.31 12.46
CA GLN A 360 0.44 -23.32 11.51
C GLN A 360 1.21 -23.37 10.17
N ARG A 361 2.53 -23.43 10.22
CA ARG A 361 3.38 -23.54 9.02
C ARG A 361 3.14 -24.85 8.25
N LYS A 362 2.87 -25.94 8.97
CA LYS A 362 2.46 -27.19 8.34
C LYS A 362 1.12 -27.05 7.62
N ILE A 363 0.13 -26.41 8.24
CA ILE A 363 -1.16 -26.13 7.59
C ILE A 363 -0.98 -25.27 6.33
N ILE A 364 -0.14 -24.24 6.38
CA ILE A 364 0.18 -23.42 5.20
C ILE A 364 0.74 -24.29 4.08
N ALA A 365 1.69 -25.17 4.38
CA ALA A 365 2.28 -26.04 3.38
C ALA A 365 1.27 -27.05 2.80
N ASP A 366 0.48 -27.68 3.65
CA ASP A 366 -0.54 -28.66 3.25
C ASP A 366 -1.62 -28.04 2.34
N VAL A 367 -2.06 -26.83 2.64
CA VAL A 367 -3.12 -26.13 1.87
C VAL A 367 -2.58 -25.55 0.56
N THR A 368 -1.38 -24.98 0.58
CA THR A 368 -0.81 -24.33 -0.61
C THR A 368 -0.13 -25.33 -1.56
N GLY A 369 0.19 -26.50 -1.09
CA GLY A 369 0.98 -27.51 -1.82
C GLY A 369 2.44 -27.11 -2.02
N GLN A 370 2.93 -26.13 -1.25
CA GLN A 370 4.30 -25.61 -1.32
C GLN A 370 4.92 -25.60 0.08
N LYS A 371 6.26 -25.55 0.16
CA LYS A 371 6.92 -25.33 1.45
C LYS A 371 6.45 -24.02 2.07
N ALA A 372 6.34 -23.98 3.40
CA ALA A 372 5.84 -22.80 4.13
C ALA A 372 6.66 -21.54 3.85
N ASP A 373 7.96 -21.67 3.56
CA ASP A 373 8.86 -20.56 3.19
C ASP A 373 8.49 -19.84 1.87
N LYS A 374 7.60 -20.42 1.06
CA LYS A 374 7.08 -19.81 -0.18
C LYS A 374 5.86 -18.91 0.04
N THR A 375 5.23 -19.01 1.20
CA THR A 375 4.14 -18.12 1.61
C THR A 375 4.69 -17.07 2.57
N PRO A 376 4.62 -15.77 2.25
CA PRO A 376 5.07 -14.72 3.15
C PRO A 376 4.36 -14.80 4.50
N GLN A 377 5.12 -14.73 5.58
CA GLN A 377 4.63 -14.82 6.94
C GLN A 377 5.17 -13.67 7.79
N VAL A 378 4.42 -13.27 8.79
CA VAL A 378 4.81 -12.26 9.77
C VAL A 378 4.49 -12.77 11.18
N TRP A 379 5.39 -12.48 12.12
CA TRP A 379 5.19 -12.74 13.54
C TRP A 379 5.48 -11.45 14.31
N ALA A 380 4.47 -10.94 15.00
CA ALA A 380 4.59 -9.71 15.78
C ALA A 380 5.18 -10.01 17.16
N LEU A 381 6.25 -9.31 17.48
CA LEU A 381 6.84 -9.27 18.81
C LEU A 381 6.18 -8.11 19.57
N TYR A 382 5.03 -8.38 20.17
CA TYR A 382 4.22 -7.37 20.87
C TYR A 382 3.85 -7.89 22.27
N LYS A 383 3.96 -7.03 23.28
CA LYS A 383 3.69 -7.36 24.69
C LYS A 383 4.46 -8.64 25.14
N GLU A 384 3.75 -9.62 25.70
CA GLU A 384 4.34 -10.86 26.22
C GLU A 384 5.11 -11.66 25.15
N VAL A 385 4.81 -11.53 23.87
CA VAL A 385 5.55 -12.23 22.80
C VAL A 385 6.95 -11.69 22.66
N GLN A 386 7.17 -10.39 22.92
CA GLN A 386 8.51 -9.82 23.01
C GLN A 386 9.28 -10.41 24.20
N ASP A 387 8.65 -10.50 25.37
CA ASP A 387 9.26 -11.14 26.55
C ASP A 387 9.68 -12.58 26.26
N TYR A 388 8.85 -13.34 25.50
CA TYR A 388 9.23 -14.70 25.10
C TYR A 388 10.45 -14.72 24.20
N TYR A 389 10.57 -13.76 23.28
CA TYR A 389 11.75 -13.63 22.42
C TYR A 389 13.01 -13.28 23.22
N ASP A 390 12.92 -12.40 24.19
CA ASP A 390 14.02 -12.03 25.09
C ASP A 390 14.44 -13.20 25.97
N HIS A 391 13.52 -14.11 26.32
CA HIS A 391 13.78 -15.33 27.09
C HIS A 391 14.16 -16.54 26.20
N GLY A 392 14.50 -16.32 24.94
CA GLY A 392 15.11 -17.34 24.08
C GLY A 392 14.20 -17.98 23.04
N MET A 393 12.93 -17.57 22.88
CA MET A 393 12.13 -17.96 21.74
C MET A 393 12.81 -17.53 20.44
N ARG A 394 12.74 -18.36 19.41
CA ARG A 394 13.30 -18.05 18.10
C ARG A 394 12.25 -18.20 17.01
N VAL A 395 12.33 -17.29 16.06
CA VAL A 395 11.45 -17.22 14.88
C VAL A 395 12.24 -17.82 13.70
N PRO A 396 11.61 -18.66 12.85
CA PRO A 396 12.27 -19.13 11.64
C PRO A 396 12.75 -17.98 10.74
N ASP A 397 13.93 -18.12 10.12
CA ASP A 397 14.61 -17.06 9.34
C ASP A 397 13.79 -16.55 8.14
N ASP A 398 12.84 -17.35 7.65
CA ASP A 398 11.95 -16.98 6.55
C ASP A 398 10.67 -16.27 6.99
N VAL A 399 10.47 -16.07 8.30
CA VAL A 399 9.32 -15.33 8.86
C VAL A 399 9.75 -13.90 9.17
N THR A 400 9.02 -12.93 8.65
CA THR A 400 9.27 -11.52 8.93
C THR A 400 8.93 -11.20 10.38
N LEU A 401 9.89 -10.66 11.13
CA LEU A 401 9.61 -10.10 12.45
C LEU A 401 8.97 -8.72 12.30
N LEU A 402 7.89 -8.51 13.05
CA LEU A 402 7.27 -7.20 13.20
C LEU A 402 7.55 -6.71 14.61
N PHE A 403 8.33 -5.65 14.71
CA PHE A 403 8.59 -4.95 15.96
C PHE A 403 7.51 -3.90 16.16
N CYS A 404 7.02 -3.80 17.38
CA CYS A 404 6.03 -2.81 17.79
C CYS A 404 6.69 -1.93 18.85
N ASP A 405 6.55 -0.61 18.73
CA ASP A 405 6.87 0.28 19.84
C ASP A 405 5.80 0.16 20.93
N ASP A 406 6.18 0.43 22.16
CA ASP A 406 5.24 0.61 23.25
C ASP A 406 4.63 2.03 23.19
N ASN A 407 3.71 2.32 24.14
CA ASN A 407 3.10 3.66 24.24
C ASN A 407 4.10 4.78 24.59
N TRP A 408 5.36 4.46 24.82
CA TRP A 408 6.44 5.36 25.19
C TRP A 408 7.50 5.51 24.08
N GLY A 409 7.35 4.79 22.97
CA GLY A 409 8.26 4.81 21.82
C GLY A 409 9.51 3.92 22.01
N ASN A 410 9.47 2.93 22.88
CA ASN A 410 10.52 1.92 22.98
C ASN A 410 10.22 0.75 22.01
N VAL A 411 11.28 0.22 21.39
CA VAL A 411 11.23 -0.92 20.46
C VAL A 411 12.11 -2.04 20.99
#